data_3f2d85a8c6824681d37a1ae0ad7cd1df
#
_entry.id   3f2d85a8c6824681d37a1ae0ad7cd1df
#
_cell.length_a   1.000
_cell.length_b   1.000
_cell.length_c   1.000
_cell.angle_alpha   90.00
_cell.angle_beta   90.00
_cell.angle_gamma   90.00
#
_symmetry.space_group_name_H-M   'P 1'
#
loop_
_entity.id
_entity.type
_entity.pdbx_description
1 polymer ?
#
loop_
_entity_poly.entity_id
_entity_poly.type
_entity_poly.pdbx_seq_one_letter_code
_entity_poly.pdbx_strand_id
1 'polypeptide(L)'
;MKNLMKKMFMFTSILGVVAIMGGCSSHSSKNKKHDRPHDVEYYQTHQDSDVTRVSAKMYTRSHNGGASGMGHIKFKETDAGLQMMVDLKDMRPGVTYKVRVYDWECNDEMTKCMKEKSVTGLPMLMAGNNGKLEETFMIRGVTAKQLKMSTITMERDGGYKAAWGKLN
;
A
#
# COMPACT_ATOMS: atom_id res chain seq x y z
N MET A 1 -47.24 -1.32 17.74
CA MET A 1 -46.91 -0.01 18.31
C MET A 1 -45.47 0.28 17.83
N LYS A 2 -45.31 0.89 16.72
CA LYS A 2 -45.03 2.30 16.32
C LYS A 2 -43.95 2.94 17.21
N ASN A 3 -42.72 3.09 16.71
CA ASN A 3 -41.99 4.35 16.80
C ASN A 3 -40.91 4.40 15.73
N LEU A 4 -41.25 5.16 14.73
CA LEU A 4 -40.49 5.65 13.60
C LEU A 4 -39.73 6.90 14.07
N MET A 5 -38.42 6.89 14.23
CA MET A 5 -37.64 8.11 14.41
C MET A 5 -36.80 8.38 13.15
N LYS A 6 -37.39 9.23 12.28
CA LYS A 6 -36.67 9.96 11.22
C LYS A 6 -35.70 10.93 11.88
N LYS A 7 -34.40 10.75 11.67
CA LYS A 7 -33.41 11.83 11.83
C LYS A 7 -33.03 12.38 10.46
N MET A 8 -33.54 13.51 10.20
CA MET A 8 -33.25 14.42 9.07
C MET A 8 -31.90 15.08 9.36
N PHE A 9 -30.87 14.83 8.56
CA PHE A 9 -29.62 15.59 8.57
C PHE A 9 -29.67 16.62 7.43
N MET A 10 -29.72 17.88 7.80
CA MET A 10 -29.52 19.03 6.91
C MET A 10 -28.05 19.09 6.47
N PHE A 11 -27.82 19.03 5.17
CA PHE A 11 -26.54 19.35 4.56
C PHE A 11 -26.51 20.86 4.24
N THR A 12 -25.61 21.57 4.90
CA THR A 12 -25.25 22.95 4.56
C THR A 12 -24.09 22.93 3.57
N SER A 13 -24.38 23.33 2.33
CA SER A 13 -23.38 23.52 1.27
C SER A 13 -22.65 24.85 1.53
N ILE A 14 -21.30 24.78 1.59
CA ILE A 14 -20.47 25.99 1.49
C ILE A 14 -19.69 25.87 0.17
N LEU A 15 -20.10 26.68 -0.81
CA LEU A 15 -19.32 26.98 -2.01
C LEU A 15 -18.21 27.97 -1.62
N GLY A 16 -16.96 27.55 -1.83
CA GLY A 16 -15.80 28.43 -1.81
C GLY A 16 -15.07 28.36 -3.15
N VAL A 17 -15.34 29.34 -4.02
CA VAL A 17 -14.60 29.56 -5.28
C VAL A 17 -13.37 30.41 -4.95
N VAL A 18 -12.16 29.90 -5.19
CA VAL A 18 -10.96 30.72 -5.26
C VAL A 18 -10.31 30.49 -6.62
N ALA A 19 -10.44 31.50 -7.47
CA ALA A 19 -9.69 31.63 -8.71
C ALA A 19 -8.33 32.31 -8.39
N ILE A 20 -7.23 31.67 -8.76
CA ILE A 20 -5.93 32.34 -8.80
C ILE A 20 -5.38 32.20 -10.22
N MET A 21 -5.45 33.32 -10.94
CA MET A 21 -4.71 33.57 -12.18
C MET A 21 -3.27 33.97 -11.88
N GLY A 22 -2.35 33.57 -12.73
CA GLY A 22 -0.99 34.10 -12.82
C GLY A 22 -0.07 33.05 -13.35
N GLY A 23 0.47 33.09 -14.52
CA GLY A 23 1.21 34.12 -15.17
C GLY A 23 2.31 33.37 -15.89
N CYS A 24 2.19 33.15 -17.23
CA CYS A 24 3.26 32.65 -18.09
C CYS A 24 4.36 33.72 -18.16
N SER A 25 5.60 33.32 -17.89
CA SER A 25 6.78 34.09 -18.23
C SER A 25 7.74 33.22 -19.03
N SER A 26 7.73 33.40 -20.33
CA SER A 26 8.69 32.89 -21.29
C SER A 26 10.00 33.71 -21.19
N HIS A 27 11.09 33.08 -20.79
CA HIS A 27 12.43 33.65 -20.99
C HIS A 27 13.24 32.79 -21.94
N SER A 28 13.31 33.28 -23.15
CA SER A 28 14.32 32.93 -24.17
C SER A 28 15.66 33.50 -23.73
N SER A 29 16.68 32.69 -23.57
CA SER A 29 18.03 33.18 -23.44
C SER A 29 19.01 32.33 -24.22
N LYS A 30 19.71 33.05 -25.08
CA LYS A 30 20.68 32.69 -26.12
C LYS A 30 21.89 31.92 -25.57
N ASN A 31 22.35 30.97 -26.39
CA ASN A 31 23.66 30.30 -26.37
C ASN A 31 24.82 31.22 -26.03
N LYS A 32 25.61 30.84 -25.03
CA LYS A 32 27.03 31.14 -24.96
C LYS A 32 27.79 29.85 -24.61
N LYS A 33 28.62 29.40 -25.57
CA LYS A 33 29.70 28.43 -25.33
C LYS A 33 30.60 28.98 -24.24
N HIS A 34 30.80 28.23 -23.18
CA HIS A 34 31.94 28.41 -22.28
C HIS A 34 32.52 27.05 -21.92
N ASP A 35 33.85 27.00 -22.06
CA ASP A 35 34.70 25.88 -21.76
C ASP A 35 34.45 25.28 -20.36
N ARG A 36 34.41 23.96 -20.30
CA ARG A 36 34.25 23.18 -19.06
C ARG A 36 35.60 22.99 -18.39
N PRO A 37 35.73 23.30 -17.12
CA PRO A 37 36.64 22.57 -16.25
C PRO A 37 35.96 21.33 -15.72
N HIS A 38 36.73 20.29 -15.54
CA HIS A 38 36.49 18.95 -15.11
C HIS A 38 35.32 18.72 -14.12
N ASP A 39 34.51 17.75 -14.49
CA ASP A 39 33.41 17.17 -13.80
C ASP A 39 33.80 16.73 -12.39
N VAL A 40 33.34 17.47 -11.40
CA VAL A 40 33.09 16.92 -10.10
C VAL A 40 31.71 16.24 -10.24
N GLU A 41 31.71 14.91 -10.38
CA GLU A 41 30.54 14.10 -10.30
C GLU A 41 29.86 14.40 -8.95
N TYR A 42 28.89 15.29 -8.98
CA TYR A 42 27.95 15.44 -7.88
C TYR A 42 27.17 14.12 -7.83
N TYR A 43 27.65 13.18 -7.01
CA TYR A 43 26.78 12.15 -6.49
C TYR A 43 25.67 12.89 -5.73
N GLN A 44 24.55 13.12 -6.43
CA GLN A 44 23.29 13.38 -5.77
C GLN A 44 23.03 12.13 -4.94
N THR A 45 23.43 12.17 -3.68
CA THR A 45 22.82 11.35 -2.66
C THR A 45 21.34 11.68 -2.76
N HIS A 46 20.59 10.83 -3.46
CA HIS A 46 19.15 10.82 -3.31
C HIS A 46 18.92 10.68 -1.81
N GLN A 47 18.64 11.80 -1.16
CA GLN A 47 18.06 11.78 0.18
C GLN A 47 16.89 10.85 0.05
N ASP A 48 17.01 9.68 0.68
CA ASP A 48 15.96 8.69 0.82
C ASP A 48 14.85 9.44 1.54
N SER A 49 13.95 10.04 0.75
CA SER A 49 12.82 10.79 1.27
C SER A 49 12.13 9.86 2.24
N ASP A 50 11.90 10.29 3.45
CA ASP A 50 11.33 9.49 4.53
C ASP A 50 10.15 8.69 4.00
N VAL A 51 10.35 7.38 3.85
CA VAL A 51 9.33 6.48 3.32
C VAL A 51 8.29 6.30 4.41
N THR A 52 7.24 7.12 4.35
CA THR A 52 6.15 7.09 5.33
C THR A 52 4.96 6.24 4.88
N ARG A 53 4.99 5.73 3.65
CA ARG A 53 3.91 4.92 3.07
C ARG A 53 4.46 3.85 2.13
N VAL A 54 3.86 2.68 2.18
CA VAL A 54 4.04 1.62 1.18
C VAL A 54 2.70 0.95 0.92
N SER A 55 2.51 0.39 -0.27
CA SER A 55 1.27 -0.30 -0.62
C SER A 55 1.54 -1.50 -1.53
N ALA A 56 0.66 -2.50 -1.45
CA ALA A 56 0.66 -3.63 -2.35
C ALA A 56 -0.71 -3.81 -2.98
N LYS A 57 -0.75 -4.00 -4.29
CA LYS A 57 -1.89 -4.58 -4.97
C LYS A 57 -1.83 -6.09 -4.77
N MET A 58 -2.89 -6.67 -4.22
CA MET A 58 -2.94 -8.09 -3.89
C MET A 58 -3.53 -8.90 -5.03
N TYR A 59 -2.96 -10.08 -5.25
CA TYR A 59 -3.36 -11.01 -6.29
C TYR A 59 -3.57 -12.41 -5.72
N THR A 60 -4.46 -13.17 -6.33
CA THR A 60 -4.60 -14.61 -6.12
C THR A 60 -4.38 -15.35 -7.44
N ARG A 61 -4.09 -16.65 -7.35
CA ARG A 61 -4.00 -17.50 -8.54
C ARG A 61 -5.40 -17.78 -9.08
N SER A 62 -5.66 -17.43 -10.31
CA SER A 62 -6.89 -17.80 -11.01
C SER A 62 -6.87 -19.29 -11.39
N HIS A 63 -8.04 -19.91 -11.52
CA HIS A 63 -8.19 -21.26 -12.03
C HIS A 63 -7.55 -21.48 -13.41
N ASN A 64 -7.45 -20.43 -14.20
CA ASN A 64 -6.85 -20.45 -15.56
C ASN A 64 -5.33 -20.17 -15.53
N GLY A 65 -4.68 -20.22 -14.37
CA GLY A 65 -3.23 -20.01 -14.22
C GLY A 65 -2.78 -18.55 -14.19
N GLY A 66 -3.65 -17.58 -14.44
CA GLY A 66 -3.35 -16.15 -14.35
C GLY A 66 -3.47 -15.59 -12.92
N ALA A 67 -3.01 -14.34 -12.73
CA ALA A 67 -3.22 -13.61 -11.49
C ALA A 67 -4.53 -12.81 -11.56
N SER A 68 -5.37 -12.92 -10.52
CA SER A 68 -6.59 -12.13 -10.36
C SER A 68 -6.40 -11.14 -9.22
N GLY A 69 -6.72 -9.86 -9.47
CA GLY A 69 -6.60 -8.80 -8.46
C GLY A 69 -7.71 -8.92 -7.41
N MET A 70 -7.31 -8.86 -6.13
CA MET A 70 -8.21 -8.96 -4.98
C MET A 70 -8.43 -7.63 -4.26
N GLY A 71 -7.60 -6.63 -4.48
CA GLY A 71 -7.63 -5.35 -3.77
C GLY A 71 -6.26 -4.88 -3.32
N HIS A 72 -6.18 -4.19 -2.19
CA HIS A 72 -4.95 -3.54 -1.73
C HIS A 72 -4.71 -3.73 -0.23
N ILE A 73 -3.44 -3.76 0.13
CA ILE A 73 -2.97 -3.54 1.50
C ILE A 73 -2.08 -2.30 1.48
N LYS A 74 -2.36 -1.34 2.38
CA LYS A 74 -1.63 -0.08 2.48
C LYS A 74 -1.07 0.07 3.89
N PHE A 75 0.14 0.58 4.00
CA PHE A 75 0.78 0.94 5.25
C PHE A 75 1.09 2.44 5.25
N LYS A 76 0.82 3.08 6.37
CA LYS A 76 1.09 4.51 6.58
C LYS A 76 1.66 4.71 7.97
N GLU A 77 2.77 5.42 8.10
CA GLU A 77 3.30 5.83 9.39
C GLU A 77 2.41 6.91 10.02
N THR A 78 2.22 6.79 11.32
CA THR A 78 1.48 7.72 12.16
C THR A 78 2.23 7.87 13.49
N ASP A 79 1.87 8.87 14.29
CA ASP A 79 2.45 9.07 15.61
C ASP A 79 2.23 7.88 16.57
N ALA A 80 1.20 7.08 16.34
CA ALA A 80 0.86 5.88 17.12
C ALA A 80 1.56 4.59 16.66
N GLY A 81 2.26 4.62 15.50
CA GLY A 81 2.90 3.48 14.87
C GLY A 81 2.51 3.32 13.40
N LEU A 82 2.76 2.14 12.83
CA LEU A 82 2.45 1.85 11.44
C LEU A 82 0.99 1.40 11.31
N GLN A 83 0.16 2.19 10.66
CA GLN A 83 -1.22 1.84 10.32
C GLN A 83 -1.24 0.94 9.09
N MET A 84 -1.80 -0.26 9.21
CA MET A 84 -2.09 -1.18 8.11
C MET A 84 -3.58 -1.11 7.78
N MET A 85 -3.91 -0.75 6.54
CA MET A 85 -5.26 -0.73 6.00
C MET A 85 -5.41 -1.83 4.97
N VAL A 86 -6.39 -2.69 5.15
CA VAL A 86 -6.69 -3.83 4.29
C VAL A 86 -8.03 -3.60 3.62
N ASP A 87 -8.07 -3.73 2.29
CA ASP A 87 -9.27 -3.65 1.46
C ASP A 87 -9.15 -4.75 0.40
N LEU A 88 -9.75 -5.91 0.70
CA LEU A 88 -9.70 -7.10 -0.14
C LEU A 88 -11.09 -7.67 -0.37
N LYS A 89 -11.29 -8.30 -1.53
CA LYS A 89 -12.50 -8.99 -1.95
C LYS A 89 -12.17 -10.39 -2.48
N ASP A 90 -13.21 -11.17 -2.71
CA ASP A 90 -13.11 -12.52 -3.26
C ASP A 90 -12.29 -13.47 -2.36
N MET A 91 -12.25 -13.15 -1.07
CA MET A 91 -11.67 -13.99 -0.04
C MET A 91 -12.62 -15.14 0.31
N ARG A 92 -12.08 -16.26 0.76
CA ARG A 92 -12.93 -17.37 1.24
C ARG A 92 -13.58 -16.99 2.58
N PRO A 93 -14.93 -16.95 2.66
CA PRO A 93 -15.63 -16.54 3.88
C PRO A 93 -15.24 -17.38 5.11
N GLY A 94 -15.11 -16.73 6.26
CA GLY A 94 -14.81 -17.37 7.54
C GLY A 94 -13.41 -17.98 7.68
N VAL A 95 -12.54 -17.81 6.66
CA VAL A 95 -11.17 -18.31 6.71
C VAL A 95 -10.25 -17.28 7.32
N THR A 96 -9.39 -17.72 8.23
CA THR A 96 -8.34 -16.91 8.84
C THR A 96 -7.07 -16.99 7.99
N TYR A 97 -6.44 -15.83 7.77
CA TYR A 97 -5.22 -15.69 7.00
C TYR A 97 -4.12 -15.09 7.87
N LYS A 98 -2.95 -15.73 7.86
CA LYS A 98 -1.73 -15.19 8.46
C LYS A 98 -1.03 -14.30 7.47
N VAL A 99 -0.74 -13.04 7.85
CA VAL A 99 0.06 -12.12 7.02
C VAL A 99 1.53 -12.39 7.26
N ARG A 100 2.31 -12.49 6.18
CA ARG A 100 3.77 -12.63 6.21
C ARG A 100 4.43 -11.66 5.22
N VAL A 101 5.65 -11.27 5.50
CA VAL A 101 6.48 -10.42 4.64
C VAL A 101 7.78 -11.15 4.32
N TYR A 102 8.21 -11.05 3.06
CA TYR A 102 9.42 -11.66 2.54
C TYR A 102 10.36 -10.61 1.95
N ASP A 103 11.66 -10.73 2.18
CA ASP A 103 12.68 -9.77 1.72
C ASP A 103 12.86 -9.75 0.20
N TRP A 104 12.31 -10.74 -0.51
CA TRP A 104 12.47 -10.87 -1.94
C TRP A 104 11.15 -11.19 -2.64
N GLU A 105 11.15 -11.09 -3.96
CA GLU A 105 9.98 -11.42 -4.76
C GLU A 105 9.66 -12.91 -4.66
N CYS A 106 8.40 -13.22 -4.39
CA CYS A 106 7.86 -14.52 -4.69
C CYS A 106 7.75 -14.66 -6.21
N ASN A 107 8.06 -15.83 -6.78
CA ASN A 107 7.77 -16.09 -8.18
C ASN A 107 6.25 -16.10 -8.44
N ASP A 108 5.85 -15.99 -9.71
CA ASP A 108 4.44 -15.96 -10.11
C ASP A 108 3.63 -17.18 -9.65
N GLU A 109 4.32 -18.30 -9.40
CA GLU A 109 3.71 -19.50 -8.87
C GLU A 109 3.59 -19.51 -7.35
N MET A 110 4.12 -18.51 -6.66
CA MET A 110 4.23 -18.40 -5.19
C MET A 110 4.96 -19.60 -4.52
N THR A 111 5.68 -20.37 -5.29
CA THR A 111 6.39 -21.56 -4.81
C THR A 111 7.74 -21.25 -4.19
N LYS A 112 8.36 -20.13 -4.59
CA LYS A 112 9.64 -19.65 -4.07
C LYS A 112 9.51 -18.22 -3.58
N CYS A 113 9.24 -18.07 -2.29
CA CYS A 113 9.47 -16.80 -1.58
C CYS A 113 10.80 -16.97 -0.82
N MET A 114 11.77 -16.10 -1.05
CA MET A 114 13.16 -16.42 -0.70
C MET A 114 13.42 -16.44 0.81
N LYS A 115 13.12 -15.40 1.54
CA LYS A 115 13.39 -15.33 2.98
C LYS A 115 12.26 -14.61 3.70
N GLU A 116 11.67 -15.24 4.69
CA GLU A 116 10.70 -14.58 5.53
C GLU A 116 11.40 -13.47 6.34
N LYS A 117 10.88 -12.27 6.23
CA LYS A 117 11.32 -11.12 7.01
C LYS A 117 10.72 -11.21 8.39
N SER A 118 11.55 -11.08 9.41
CA SER A 118 11.06 -11.06 10.79
C SER A 118 10.32 -9.73 11.06
N VAL A 119 9.03 -9.72 10.76
CA VAL A 119 8.12 -8.61 11.05
C VAL A 119 7.15 -9.08 12.14
N THR A 120 7.30 -8.52 13.34
CA THR A 120 6.42 -8.83 14.47
C THR A 120 5.16 -7.97 14.44
N GLY A 121 4.08 -8.47 15.04
CA GLY A 121 2.84 -7.70 15.21
C GLY A 121 1.94 -7.61 13.97
N LEU A 122 2.24 -8.35 12.89
CA LEU A 122 1.30 -8.47 11.78
C LEU A 122 0.05 -9.22 12.24
N PRO A 123 -1.16 -8.72 11.90
CA PRO A 123 -2.41 -9.32 12.34
C PRO A 123 -2.71 -10.65 11.63
N MET A 124 -3.55 -11.45 12.26
CA MET A 124 -4.33 -12.47 11.57
C MET A 124 -5.60 -11.83 11.04
N LEU A 125 -5.94 -12.09 9.79
CA LEU A 125 -7.05 -11.48 9.08
C LEU A 125 -8.15 -12.53 8.87
N MET A 126 -9.40 -12.21 9.17
CA MET A 126 -10.52 -13.13 8.94
C MET A 126 -11.51 -12.49 7.96
N ALA A 127 -11.73 -13.15 6.82
CA ALA A 127 -12.68 -12.67 5.84
C ALA A 127 -14.12 -12.79 6.36
N GLY A 128 -14.88 -11.73 6.15
CA GLY A 128 -16.31 -11.70 6.46
C GLY A 128 -17.13 -12.71 5.63
N ASN A 129 -18.39 -12.91 6.00
CA ASN A 129 -19.30 -13.86 5.34
C ASN A 129 -19.55 -13.54 3.86
N ASN A 130 -19.32 -12.30 3.45
CA ASN A 130 -19.43 -11.83 2.06
C ASN A 130 -18.12 -11.95 1.24
N GLY A 131 -17.09 -12.57 1.82
CA GLY A 131 -15.77 -12.67 1.18
C GLY A 131 -14.99 -11.37 1.12
N LYS A 132 -15.41 -10.32 1.84
CA LYS A 132 -14.67 -9.08 1.96
C LYS A 132 -13.88 -9.02 3.25
N LEU A 133 -12.81 -8.24 3.22
CA LEU A 133 -11.98 -7.93 4.36
C LEU A 133 -11.59 -6.45 4.26
N GLU A 134 -12.25 -5.61 5.06
CA GLU A 134 -12.04 -4.18 5.15
C GLU A 134 -11.72 -3.85 6.61
N GLU A 135 -10.44 -3.78 6.97
CA GLU A 135 -10.01 -3.59 8.35
C GLU A 135 -8.79 -2.67 8.44
N THR A 136 -8.61 -2.07 9.61
CA THR A 136 -7.46 -1.21 9.92
C THR A 136 -6.81 -1.66 11.22
N PHE A 137 -5.49 -1.84 11.19
CA PHE A 137 -4.69 -2.29 12.34
C PHE A 137 -3.57 -1.31 12.63
N MET A 138 -3.15 -1.25 13.89
CA MET A 138 -1.94 -0.54 14.30
C MET A 138 -0.84 -1.55 14.63
N ILE A 139 0.29 -1.44 13.95
CA ILE A 139 1.46 -2.29 14.12
C ILE A 139 2.55 -1.46 14.79
N ARG A 140 3.15 -2.01 15.85
CA ARG A 140 4.23 -1.34 16.58
C ARG A 140 5.58 -1.97 16.26
N GLY A 141 6.64 -1.18 16.33
CA GLY A 141 8.02 -1.67 16.14
C GLY A 141 8.40 -2.00 14.71
N VAL A 142 7.59 -1.55 13.73
CA VAL A 142 7.83 -1.70 12.28
C VAL A 142 7.64 -0.36 11.61
N THR A 143 8.48 -0.04 10.63
CA THR A 143 8.39 1.18 9.81
C THR A 143 8.02 0.85 8.36
N ALA A 144 7.44 1.82 7.64
CA ALA A 144 7.15 1.67 6.22
C ALA A 144 8.44 1.41 5.41
N LYS A 145 9.56 2.04 5.78
CA LYS A 145 10.87 1.83 5.17
C LYS A 145 11.32 0.36 5.26
N GLN A 146 11.09 -0.32 6.39
CA GLN A 146 11.41 -1.74 6.54
C GLN A 146 10.59 -2.65 5.63
N LEU A 147 9.39 -2.23 5.22
CA LEU A 147 8.49 -3.00 4.36
C LEU A 147 8.70 -2.72 2.87
N LYS A 148 9.32 -1.60 2.51
CA LYS A 148 9.59 -1.23 1.12
C LYS A 148 10.37 -2.32 0.39
N MET A 149 10.05 -2.57 -0.87
CA MET A 149 10.69 -3.59 -1.72
C MET A 149 10.54 -5.04 -1.23
N SER A 150 9.57 -5.30 -0.37
CA SER A 150 9.26 -6.64 0.13
C SER A 150 8.01 -7.21 -0.56
N THR A 151 7.80 -8.51 -0.45
CA THR A 151 6.56 -9.17 -0.85
C THR A 151 5.73 -9.48 0.39
N ILE A 152 4.46 -9.07 0.38
CA ILE A 152 3.48 -9.45 1.38
C ILE A 152 2.66 -10.64 0.89
N THR A 153 2.42 -11.63 1.75
CA THR A 153 1.57 -12.79 1.45
C THR A 153 0.49 -12.94 2.51
N MET A 154 -0.59 -13.58 2.12
CA MET A 154 -1.64 -14.04 3.02
C MET A 154 -1.69 -15.57 2.94
N GLU A 155 -1.42 -16.21 4.05
CA GLU A 155 -1.34 -17.66 4.17
C GLU A 155 -2.47 -18.20 5.03
N ARG A 156 -3.13 -19.26 4.58
CA ARG A 156 -4.09 -20.02 5.37
C ARG A 156 -3.44 -21.26 5.96
N ASP A 157 -4.22 -22.05 6.69
CA ASP A 157 -3.75 -23.29 7.32
C ASP A 157 -2.93 -24.18 6.38
N GLY A 158 -1.87 -24.77 6.92
CA GLY A 158 -0.91 -25.58 6.15
C GLY A 158 0.11 -24.78 5.34
N GLY A 159 0.19 -23.44 5.52
CA GLY A 159 1.16 -22.58 4.82
C GLY A 159 0.81 -22.31 3.35
N TYR A 160 -0.45 -22.57 2.95
CA TYR A 160 -0.91 -22.27 1.60
C TYR A 160 -1.02 -20.75 1.38
N LYS A 161 -0.24 -20.24 0.43
CA LYS A 161 -0.27 -18.81 0.04
C LYS A 161 -1.53 -18.52 -0.80
N ALA A 162 -2.51 -17.90 -0.18
CA ALA A 162 -3.80 -17.59 -0.80
C ALA A 162 -3.74 -16.32 -1.65
N ALA A 163 -2.94 -15.33 -1.23
CA ALA A 163 -2.77 -14.07 -1.94
C ALA A 163 -1.35 -13.52 -1.72
N TRP A 164 -0.90 -12.65 -2.61
CA TRP A 164 0.41 -12.02 -2.58
C TRP A 164 0.39 -10.65 -3.26
N GLY A 165 1.37 -9.80 -2.91
CA GLY A 165 1.56 -8.49 -3.52
C GLY A 165 2.94 -7.94 -3.21
N LYS A 166 3.47 -7.07 -4.09
CA LYS A 166 4.75 -6.37 -3.91
C LYS A 166 4.50 -5.04 -3.23
N LEU A 167 5.24 -4.75 -2.17
CA LEU A 167 5.21 -3.50 -1.42
C LEU A 167 6.14 -2.46 -2.09
N ASN A 168 5.57 -1.40 -2.61
CA ASN A 168 6.24 -0.29 -3.29
C ASN A 168 5.90 1.04 -2.62
#